data_4fd1a19c6ef8be092ce3bb8212a2e7ee
#
_entry.id   4fd1a19c6ef8be092ce3bb8212a2e7ee
#
_cell.length_a   1.000
_cell.length_b   1.000
_cell.length_c   1.000
_cell.angle_alpha   90.00
_cell.angle_beta   90.00
_cell.angle_gamma   90.00
#
_symmetry.space_group_name_H-M   'P 1'
#
loop_
_entity.id
_entity.type
_entity.pdbx_description
1 polymer ?
#
loop_
_entity_poly.entity_id
_entity_poly.type
_entity_poly.pdbx_seq_one_letter_code
_entity_poly.pdbx_strand_id
1 'polypeptide(L)'
;MKRIAKWLGGLVIVALLGAAVWLAVAPPAMIRVATNYAAKIVCSNVFIAGRSPEAVMATDVQAPGHPIFKAINVAVDRTASPPRVTARLLGFSGTGEAVWRGERLGCSSLPEGEIADASMPDGVSREPVTGAADKLWPEGERVDPSQAPEIADILDDSALGGPGMRAIVVVHGGRIIAERYGDDFGPQTPLLGWSMTKTVTAAILGTLVKDGRLSLDRTGLFRSWDGSARADISLASMLEMSSGLAWNEGYGTVSDVTRMLYLEPDMAAYAASKPYDPENGNPDGDSRFNYSSGTSVMLSDVWMRAVEAPVSYPWRALFDPLGMSSATFEMDAAGTFVGSSYMYATARDWARFGQLLLQRGAWNGRSLLPSGFVDWMTEPASASETAWGGHAYGRHVWLVGPRGSVPRGEDPEAAFDLPADTFWLRGHDGQTVTVIPSRDLVVVRMGLTPSDRNYQPQGLVDALVKALAGQ
;
A
#
# COMPACT_ATOMS: atom_id res chain seq x y z
N MET A 1 55.32 -8.81 24.68
CA MET A 1 54.39 -8.79 23.56
C MET A 1 53.34 -9.91 23.57
N LYS A 2 53.68 -11.21 23.65
CA LYS A 2 52.72 -12.34 23.65
C LYS A 2 51.66 -12.29 24.77
N ARG A 3 52.00 -11.83 26.00
CA ARG A 3 51.04 -11.68 27.11
C ARG A 3 50.03 -10.54 26.86
N ILE A 4 50.49 -9.38 26.36
CA ILE A 4 49.61 -8.23 26.04
C ILE A 4 48.63 -8.60 24.92
N ALA A 5 49.09 -9.33 23.90
CA ALA A 5 48.22 -9.83 22.83
C ALA A 5 47.12 -10.77 23.33
N LYS A 6 47.43 -11.64 24.33
CA LYS A 6 46.42 -12.51 24.95
C LYS A 6 45.37 -11.74 25.77
N TRP A 7 45.82 -10.69 26.51
CA TRP A 7 44.89 -9.82 27.25
C TRP A 7 43.98 -8.99 26.33
N LEU A 8 44.56 -8.44 25.25
CA LEU A 8 43.79 -7.74 24.22
C LEU A 8 42.78 -8.67 23.55
N GLY A 9 43.18 -9.90 23.20
CA GLY A 9 42.26 -10.90 22.63
C GLY A 9 41.13 -11.27 23.60
N GLY A 10 41.44 -11.42 24.89
CA GLY A 10 40.44 -11.69 25.95
C GLY A 10 39.44 -10.53 26.11
N LEU A 11 39.91 -9.27 26.10
CA LEU A 11 39.05 -8.08 26.15
C LEU A 11 38.13 -7.96 24.93
N VAL A 12 38.64 -8.27 23.74
CA VAL A 12 37.84 -8.28 22.52
C VAL A 12 36.73 -9.33 22.59
N ILE A 13 37.05 -10.55 23.07
CA ILE A 13 36.04 -11.62 23.24
C ILE A 13 34.97 -11.20 24.25
N VAL A 14 35.34 -10.63 25.38
CA VAL A 14 34.39 -10.15 26.40
C VAL A 14 33.53 -9.03 25.85
N ALA A 15 34.09 -8.08 25.08
CA ALA A 15 33.34 -7.03 24.43
C ALA A 15 32.35 -7.57 23.40
N LEU A 16 32.75 -8.55 22.57
CA LEU A 16 31.89 -9.20 21.59
C LEU A 16 30.74 -9.98 22.25
N LEU A 17 31.04 -10.71 23.34
CA LEU A 17 30.01 -11.40 24.10
C LEU A 17 29.04 -10.42 24.76
N GLY A 18 29.54 -9.33 25.34
CA GLY A 18 28.71 -8.27 25.90
C GLY A 18 27.80 -7.63 24.84
N ALA A 19 28.33 -7.35 23.64
CA ALA A 19 27.57 -6.83 22.52
C ALA A 19 26.50 -7.83 22.03
N ALA A 20 26.86 -9.13 21.96
CA ALA A 20 25.90 -10.18 21.57
C ALA A 20 24.75 -10.30 22.58
N VAL A 21 25.07 -10.29 23.88
CA VAL A 21 24.05 -10.31 24.95
C VAL A 21 23.17 -9.06 24.87
N TRP A 22 23.75 -7.88 24.70
CA TRP A 22 23.00 -6.64 24.54
C TRP A 22 22.07 -6.69 23.34
N LEU A 23 22.54 -7.13 22.18
CA LEU A 23 21.72 -7.28 20.97
C LEU A 23 20.61 -8.33 21.15
N ALA A 24 20.82 -9.35 21.96
CA ALA A 24 19.80 -10.36 22.26
C ALA A 24 18.71 -9.85 23.20
N VAL A 25 19.08 -9.04 24.21
CA VAL A 25 18.17 -8.62 25.29
C VAL A 25 17.51 -7.27 24.98
N ALA A 26 18.25 -6.35 24.36
CA ALA A 26 17.79 -4.99 24.07
C ALA A 26 18.17 -4.56 22.63
N PRO A 27 17.61 -5.22 21.59
CA PRO A 27 17.94 -4.90 20.21
C PRO A 27 17.51 -3.48 19.87
N PRO A 28 18.36 -2.70 19.17
CA PRO A 28 17.99 -1.38 18.65
C PRO A 28 16.73 -1.41 17.82
N ALA A 29 15.98 -0.30 17.84
CA ALA A 29 14.71 -0.17 17.11
C ALA A 29 14.85 -0.50 15.60
N MET A 30 15.97 -0.12 14.96
CA MET A 30 16.23 -0.45 13.55
C MET A 30 16.27 -1.96 13.30
N ILE A 31 16.84 -2.76 14.21
CA ILE A 31 16.86 -4.22 14.09
C ILE A 31 15.44 -4.77 14.22
N ARG A 32 14.67 -4.25 15.18
CA ARG A 32 13.26 -4.65 15.39
C ARG A 32 12.38 -4.29 14.20
N VAL A 33 12.56 -3.10 13.61
CA VAL A 33 11.88 -2.71 12.36
C VAL A 33 12.23 -3.69 11.23
N ALA A 34 13.52 -3.98 11.03
CA ALA A 34 13.96 -4.84 9.94
C ALA A 34 13.46 -6.29 10.08
N THR A 35 13.47 -6.84 11.30
CA THR A 35 12.98 -8.20 11.52
C THR A 35 11.47 -8.31 11.43
N ASN A 36 10.70 -7.34 11.96
CA ASN A 36 9.25 -7.30 11.79
C ASN A 36 8.84 -7.08 10.32
N TYR A 37 9.55 -6.20 9.59
CA TYR A 37 9.36 -6.05 8.14
C TYR A 37 9.55 -7.39 7.41
N ALA A 38 10.67 -8.08 7.65
CA ALA A 38 10.96 -9.35 7.00
C ALA A 38 9.91 -10.42 7.35
N ALA A 39 9.52 -10.54 8.62
CA ALA A 39 8.47 -11.48 9.04
C ALA A 39 7.14 -11.17 8.35
N LYS A 40 6.74 -9.89 8.30
CA LYS A 40 5.47 -9.45 7.70
C LYS A 40 5.43 -9.71 6.19
N ILE A 41 6.46 -9.29 5.46
CA ILE A 41 6.51 -9.46 4.00
C ILE A 41 6.56 -10.93 3.61
N VAL A 42 7.36 -11.75 4.32
CA VAL A 42 7.40 -13.18 4.06
C VAL A 42 6.07 -13.85 4.39
N CYS A 43 5.47 -13.54 5.55
CA CYS A 43 4.16 -14.09 5.92
C CYS A 43 3.11 -13.83 4.84
N SER A 44 2.94 -12.58 4.44
CA SER A 44 1.92 -12.21 3.45
C SER A 44 2.17 -12.84 2.08
N ASN A 45 3.40 -12.80 1.57
CA ASN A 45 3.69 -13.40 0.26
C ASN A 45 3.57 -14.93 0.27
N VAL A 46 3.93 -15.59 1.37
CA VAL A 46 3.84 -17.06 1.50
C VAL A 46 2.39 -17.53 1.61
N PHE A 47 1.58 -16.85 2.43
CA PHE A 47 0.22 -17.32 2.71
C PHE A 47 -0.83 -16.74 1.76
N ILE A 48 -0.64 -15.52 1.22
CA ILE A 48 -1.56 -14.89 0.26
C ILE A 48 -1.22 -15.30 -1.17
N ALA A 49 0.05 -15.17 -1.56
CA ALA A 49 0.50 -15.34 -2.95
C ALA A 49 1.12 -16.72 -3.23
N GLY A 50 1.25 -17.59 -2.24
CA GLY A 50 1.79 -18.95 -2.40
C GLY A 50 3.29 -19.00 -2.75
N ARG A 51 4.03 -17.89 -2.58
CA ARG A 51 5.45 -17.80 -2.96
C ARG A 51 6.35 -18.52 -1.96
N SER A 52 7.50 -19.02 -2.41
CA SER A 52 8.45 -19.63 -1.50
C SER A 52 9.10 -18.60 -0.58
N PRO A 53 9.36 -18.93 0.71
CA PRO A 53 10.02 -18.01 1.63
C PRO A 53 11.39 -17.54 1.12
N GLU A 54 12.14 -18.42 0.46
CA GLU A 54 13.47 -18.13 -0.07
C GLU A 54 13.39 -17.11 -1.22
N ALA A 55 12.45 -17.29 -2.15
CA ALA A 55 12.23 -16.34 -3.25
C ALA A 55 11.81 -14.97 -2.71
N VAL A 56 10.90 -14.93 -1.73
CA VAL A 56 10.44 -13.68 -1.10
C VAL A 56 11.61 -12.98 -0.39
N MET A 57 12.40 -13.73 0.39
CA MET A 57 13.58 -13.16 1.05
C MET A 57 14.55 -12.57 0.03
N ALA A 58 14.85 -13.29 -1.04
CA ALA A 58 15.82 -12.85 -2.03
C ALA A 58 15.35 -11.63 -2.84
N THR A 59 14.08 -11.61 -3.27
CA THR A 59 13.58 -10.62 -4.23
C THR A 59 12.79 -9.48 -3.60
N ASP A 60 12.12 -9.68 -2.46
CA ASP A 60 11.25 -8.67 -1.84
C ASP A 60 11.86 -8.03 -0.59
N VAL A 61 12.75 -8.74 0.11
CA VAL A 61 13.35 -8.26 1.36
C VAL A 61 14.80 -7.84 1.16
N GLN A 62 15.64 -8.72 0.61
CA GLN A 62 17.09 -8.49 0.54
C GLN A 62 17.51 -7.67 -0.67
N ALA A 63 16.93 -7.91 -1.84
CA ALA A 63 17.38 -7.30 -3.10
C ALA A 63 17.14 -5.78 -3.15
N PRO A 64 15.96 -5.25 -2.75
CA PRO A 64 15.70 -3.81 -2.78
C PRO A 64 16.10 -3.11 -1.48
N GLY A 65 16.42 -3.87 -0.41
CA GLY A 65 16.45 -3.38 0.95
C GLY A 65 17.86 -3.01 1.47
N HIS A 66 17.86 -2.52 2.70
CA HIS A 66 19.08 -2.20 3.45
C HIS A 66 19.96 -3.45 3.64
N PRO A 67 21.30 -3.34 3.63
CA PRO A 67 22.22 -4.49 3.79
C PRO A 67 21.97 -5.37 5.02
N ILE A 68 21.37 -4.84 6.09
CA ILE A 68 20.99 -5.59 7.29
C ILE A 68 20.11 -6.81 6.98
N PHE A 69 19.27 -6.73 5.94
CA PHE A 69 18.37 -7.81 5.54
C PHE A 69 19.10 -9.08 5.10
N LYS A 70 20.34 -8.98 4.63
CA LYS A 70 21.18 -10.14 4.26
C LYS A 70 21.55 -11.00 5.46
N ALA A 71 21.50 -10.45 6.67
CA ALA A 71 21.80 -11.15 7.91
C ALA A 71 20.54 -11.61 8.68
N ILE A 72 19.35 -11.42 8.12
CA ILE A 72 18.08 -11.85 8.72
C ILE A 72 17.77 -13.28 8.28
N ASN A 73 17.50 -14.12 9.27
CA ASN A 73 16.99 -15.48 9.08
C ASN A 73 15.49 -15.49 9.33
N VAL A 74 14.75 -16.17 8.47
CA VAL A 74 13.29 -16.30 8.56
C VAL A 74 12.91 -17.77 8.71
N ALA A 75 11.91 -18.04 9.55
CA ALA A 75 11.31 -19.35 9.72
C ALA A 75 9.80 -19.27 9.56
N VAL A 76 9.22 -20.14 8.73
CA VAL A 76 7.78 -20.27 8.51
C VAL A 76 7.26 -21.48 9.24
N ASP A 77 6.37 -21.28 10.22
CA ASP A 77 5.70 -22.36 10.95
C ASP A 77 4.23 -22.44 10.48
N ARG A 78 3.97 -23.41 9.60
CA ARG A 78 2.61 -23.70 9.09
C ARG A 78 1.78 -24.54 10.04
N THR A 79 2.41 -25.12 11.08
CA THR A 79 1.75 -26.02 12.04
C THR A 79 1.30 -25.31 13.31
N ALA A 80 1.83 -24.11 13.56
CA ALA A 80 1.37 -23.26 14.65
C ALA A 80 -0.12 -22.87 14.45
N SER A 81 -0.78 -22.57 15.54
CA SER A 81 -2.18 -22.10 15.53
C SER A 81 -2.26 -20.74 16.24
N PRO A 82 -2.40 -19.64 15.50
CA PRO A 82 -2.38 -19.51 14.03
C PRO A 82 -0.99 -19.75 13.42
N PRO A 83 -0.91 -20.11 12.10
CA PRO A 83 0.34 -20.18 11.37
C PRO A 83 1.11 -18.86 11.45
N ARG A 84 2.44 -18.92 11.50
CA ARG A 84 3.26 -17.73 11.75
C ARG A 84 4.59 -17.73 11.03
N VAL A 85 5.17 -16.54 10.94
CA VAL A 85 6.53 -16.34 10.44
C VAL A 85 7.33 -15.58 11.49
N THR A 86 8.52 -16.07 11.79
CA THR A 86 9.47 -15.39 12.69
C THR A 86 10.73 -15.01 11.93
N ALA A 87 11.28 -13.83 12.24
CA ALA A 87 12.53 -13.35 11.67
C ALA A 87 13.48 -12.87 12.76
N ARG A 88 14.79 -13.14 12.60
CA ARG A 88 15.83 -12.75 13.57
C ARG A 88 17.10 -12.33 12.86
N LEU A 89 17.71 -11.26 13.32
CA LEU A 89 19.06 -10.88 12.89
C LEU A 89 20.07 -11.87 13.42
N LEU A 90 20.92 -12.43 12.56
CA LEU A 90 21.94 -13.45 12.88
C LEU A 90 21.37 -14.67 13.64
N GLY A 91 20.07 -14.91 13.54
CA GLY A 91 19.38 -16.02 14.18
C GLY A 91 19.05 -15.83 15.68
N PHE A 92 19.48 -14.74 16.32
CA PHE A 92 19.28 -14.56 17.77
C PHE A 92 18.80 -13.18 18.22
N SER A 93 18.98 -12.11 17.41
CA SER A 93 18.67 -10.74 17.83
C SER A 93 17.39 -10.21 17.19
N GLY A 94 16.58 -9.46 17.95
CA GLY A 94 15.44 -8.71 17.50
C GLY A 94 14.38 -9.59 16.83
N THR A 95 13.69 -10.44 17.60
CA THR A 95 12.63 -11.30 17.04
C THR A 95 11.50 -10.44 16.46
N GLY A 96 11.26 -10.55 15.15
CA GLY A 96 10.06 -10.08 14.49
C GLY A 96 9.11 -11.24 14.27
N GLU A 97 7.81 -10.99 14.37
CA GLU A 97 6.79 -12.01 14.20
C GLU A 97 5.61 -11.47 13.39
N ALA A 98 5.04 -12.34 12.54
CA ALA A 98 3.79 -12.08 11.85
C ALA A 98 2.93 -13.35 11.86
N VAL A 99 1.63 -13.19 12.07
CA VAL A 99 0.65 -14.29 12.18
C VAL A 99 -0.37 -14.23 11.07
N TRP A 100 -0.71 -15.41 10.53
CA TRP A 100 -1.74 -15.57 9.52
C TRP A 100 -3.13 -15.53 10.12
N ARG A 101 -4.01 -14.71 9.59
CA ARG A 101 -5.41 -14.52 10.02
C ARG A 101 -6.45 -15.04 9.04
N GLY A 102 -6.04 -15.77 8.03
CA GLY A 102 -6.94 -16.29 7.00
C GLY A 102 -6.89 -15.50 5.69
N GLU A 103 -7.54 -16.07 4.66
CA GLU A 103 -7.39 -15.65 3.26
C GLU A 103 -7.75 -14.19 2.98
N ARG A 104 -8.76 -13.64 3.67
CA ARG A 104 -9.19 -12.25 3.47
C ARG A 104 -8.43 -11.25 4.33
N LEU A 105 -7.97 -11.69 5.52
CA LEU A 105 -7.30 -10.83 6.48
C LEU A 105 -5.77 -10.89 6.42
N GLY A 106 -5.21 -11.85 5.66
CA GLY A 106 -3.77 -11.96 5.47
C GLY A 106 -2.99 -12.13 6.75
N CYS A 107 -1.88 -11.42 6.88
CA CYS A 107 -0.98 -11.48 8.02
C CYS A 107 -0.99 -10.17 8.84
N SER A 108 -0.95 -10.30 10.16
CA SER A 108 -0.70 -9.17 11.06
C SER A 108 0.72 -9.25 11.64
N SER A 109 1.44 -8.12 11.67
CA SER A 109 2.66 -8.01 12.46
C SER A 109 2.31 -8.12 13.94
N LEU A 110 3.16 -8.81 14.70
CA LEU A 110 3.02 -8.95 16.15
C LEU A 110 4.28 -8.38 16.83
N PRO A 111 4.41 -7.04 16.90
CA PRO A 111 5.63 -6.41 17.39
C PRO A 111 5.84 -6.61 18.89
N GLU A 112 4.76 -6.58 19.65
CA GLU A 112 4.71 -6.83 21.10
C GLU A 112 3.26 -7.17 21.49
N GLY A 113 3.11 -8.08 22.42
CA GLY A 113 1.82 -8.34 23.07
C GLY A 113 0.92 -9.34 22.35
N GLU A 114 -0.34 -9.27 22.66
CA GLU A 114 -1.37 -10.15 22.18
C GLU A 114 -2.01 -9.59 20.90
N ILE A 115 -2.47 -10.49 20.04
CA ILE A 115 -3.23 -10.14 18.87
C ILE A 115 -4.71 -10.05 19.23
N ALA A 116 -5.39 -8.97 18.84
CA ALA A 116 -6.83 -8.87 19.00
C ALA A 116 -7.54 -9.99 18.22
N ASP A 117 -8.57 -10.55 18.81
CA ASP A 117 -9.43 -11.52 18.12
C ASP A 117 -10.22 -10.78 17.01
N ALA A 118 -9.75 -10.96 15.78
CA ALA A 118 -10.43 -10.47 14.59
C ALA A 118 -10.45 -11.61 13.59
N SER A 119 -11.54 -12.35 13.59
CA SER A 119 -11.84 -13.37 12.61
C SER A 119 -12.92 -12.89 11.64
N MET A 120 -12.89 -13.38 10.40
CA MET A 120 -14.02 -13.19 9.50
C MET A 120 -15.23 -13.92 10.09
N PRO A 121 -16.42 -13.28 10.10
CA PRO A 121 -17.64 -13.95 10.49
C PRO A 121 -17.87 -15.23 9.66
N ASP A 122 -18.42 -16.26 10.28
CA ASP A 122 -18.82 -17.48 9.61
C ASP A 122 -19.74 -17.16 8.41
N GLY A 123 -19.49 -17.81 7.26
CA GLY A 123 -20.27 -17.62 6.03
C GLY A 123 -19.75 -16.52 5.10
N VAL A 124 -18.70 -15.79 5.46
CA VAL A 124 -17.96 -14.89 4.54
C VAL A 124 -16.81 -15.69 3.92
N SER A 125 -17.12 -16.79 3.25
CA SER A 125 -16.10 -17.55 2.51
C SER A 125 -15.78 -16.85 1.18
N ARG A 126 -14.56 -17.04 0.71
CA ARG A 126 -14.17 -16.78 -0.68
C ARG A 126 -14.88 -17.82 -1.56
N GLU A 127 -16.18 -17.69 -1.80
CA GLU A 127 -16.75 -18.42 -2.92
C GLU A 127 -16.21 -17.76 -4.19
N PRO A 128 -15.48 -18.50 -5.04
CA PRO A 128 -15.21 -18.04 -6.39
C PRO A 128 -16.55 -17.71 -7.00
N VAL A 129 -16.66 -16.63 -7.76
CA VAL A 129 -17.85 -16.33 -8.56
C VAL A 129 -17.96 -17.47 -9.57
N THR A 130 -18.55 -18.59 -9.11
CA THR A 130 -18.76 -19.79 -9.90
C THR A 130 -19.73 -19.43 -11.03
N GLY A 131 -19.28 -19.59 -12.27
CA GLY A 131 -20.04 -19.27 -13.47
C GLY A 131 -19.66 -17.98 -14.19
N ALA A 132 -18.75 -17.17 -13.62
CA ALA A 132 -18.24 -15.95 -14.27
C ALA A 132 -16.90 -16.16 -14.98
N ALA A 133 -16.22 -17.29 -14.78
CA ALA A 133 -14.89 -17.54 -15.38
C ALA A 133 -14.88 -17.40 -16.91
N ASP A 134 -15.95 -17.83 -17.58
CA ASP A 134 -16.08 -17.78 -19.04
C ASP A 134 -16.56 -16.41 -19.58
N LYS A 135 -17.00 -15.51 -18.71
CA LYS A 135 -17.37 -14.17 -19.12
C LYS A 135 -16.13 -13.32 -19.32
N LEU A 136 -16.26 -12.33 -20.22
CA LEU A 136 -15.22 -11.34 -20.38
C LEU A 136 -15.02 -10.54 -19.09
N TRP A 137 -13.78 -10.17 -18.83
CA TRP A 137 -13.47 -9.19 -17.80
C TRP A 137 -14.21 -7.85 -18.11
N PRO A 138 -14.79 -7.15 -17.14
CA PRO A 138 -14.66 -7.33 -15.69
C PRO A 138 -15.68 -8.28 -15.05
N GLU A 139 -16.71 -8.75 -15.77
CA GLU A 139 -17.76 -9.60 -15.24
C GLU A 139 -17.29 -11.06 -15.00
N GLY A 140 -16.14 -11.41 -15.57
CA GLY A 140 -15.46 -12.68 -15.43
C GLY A 140 -13.95 -12.50 -15.57
N GLU A 141 -13.27 -13.60 -15.95
CA GLU A 141 -11.79 -13.61 -16.04
C GLU A 141 -11.27 -13.80 -17.46
N ARG A 142 -12.14 -14.01 -18.45
CA ARG A 142 -11.71 -14.16 -19.84
C ARG A 142 -11.26 -12.81 -20.39
N VAL A 143 -10.10 -12.80 -21.02
CA VAL A 143 -9.54 -11.64 -21.73
C VAL A 143 -9.61 -11.90 -23.22
N ASP A 144 -9.96 -10.85 -23.99
CA ASP A 144 -9.91 -10.84 -25.43
C ASP A 144 -8.86 -9.77 -25.83
N PRO A 145 -7.60 -10.19 -26.05
CA PRO A 145 -6.52 -9.24 -26.24
C PRO A 145 -6.60 -8.53 -27.59
N SER A 146 -6.16 -7.28 -27.60
CA SER A 146 -6.00 -6.49 -28.83
C SER A 146 -5.08 -7.22 -29.81
N GLN A 147 -5.45 -7.18 -31.09
CA GLN A 147 -4.64 -7.71 -32.17
C GLN A 147 -3.66 -6.66 -32.73
N ALA A 148 -3.64 -5.44 -32.18
CA ALA A 148 -2.74 -4.37 -32.59
C ALA A 148 -1.30 -4.70 -32.13
N PRO A 149 -0.36 -4.91 -33.05
CA PRO A 149 1.01 -5.30 -32.69
C PRO A 149 1.70 -4.23 -31.84
N GLU A 150 1.36 -2.96 -32.03
CA GLU A 150 1.95 -1.83 -31.29
C GLU A 150 1.70 -1.96 -29.79
N ILE A 151 0.54 -2.47 -29.38
CA ILE A 151 0.23 -2.68 -27.95
C ILE A 151 1.10 -3.80 -27.37
N ALA A 152 1.28 -4.89 -28.12
CA ALA A 152 2.15 -5.98 -27.69
C ALA A 152 3.61 -5.52 -27.58
N ASP A 153 4.11 -4.78 -28.58
CA ASP A 153 5.47 -4.24 -28.59
C ASP A 153 5.73 -3.31 -27.39
N ILE A 154 4.76 -2.47 -27.02
CA ILE A 154 4.85 -1.59 -25.84
C ILE A 154 4.97 -2.43 -24.55
N LEU A 155 4.18 -3.49 -24.41
CA LEU A 155 4.22 -4.32 -23.21
C LEU A 155 5.46 -5.19 -23.13
N ASP A 156 6.06 -5.55 -24.27
CA ASP A 156 7.29 -6.32 -24.38
C ASP A 156 8.55 -5.46 -24.19
N ASP A 157 8.43 -4.13 -24.32
CA ASP A 157 9.54 -3.21 -24.05
C ASP A 157 9.86 -3.15 -22.55
N SER A 158 10.98 -3.76 -22.19
CA SER A 158 11.46 -3.80 -20.82
C SER A 158 11.80 -2.42 -20.23
N ALA A 159 12.10 -1.43 -21.07
CA ALA A 159 12.36 -0.06 -20.62
C ALA A 159 11.04 0.61 -20.20
N LEU A 160 9.94 0.38 -20.93
CA LEU A 160 8.61 0.88 -20.60
C LEU A 160 8.02 0.13 -19.42
N GLY A 161 8.18 -1.20 -19.34
CA GLY A 161 7.75 -2.01 -18.18
C GLY A 161 8.52 -1.68 -16.89
N GLY A 162 9.77 -1.26 -17.05
CA GLY A 162 10.69 -0.89 -15.97
C GLY A 162 11.27 -2.07 -15.20
N PRO A 163 12.35 -1.83 -14.45
CA PRO A 163 13.04 -2.89 -13.71
C PRO A 163 12.12 -3.47 -12.61
N GLY A 164 12.17 -4.79 -12.44
CA GLY A 164 11.37 -5.49 -11.41
C GLY A 164 9.87 -5.51 -11.70
N MET A 165 9.45 -5.30 -12.94
CA MET A 165 8.06 -5.43 -13.37
C MET A 165 7.54 -6.84 -13.03
N ARG A 166 6.34 -6.92 -12.45
CA ARG A 166 5.63 -8.16 -12.08
C ARG A 166 4.33 -8.35 -12.84
N ALA A 167 3.63 -7.25 -13.11
CA ALA A 167 2.41 -7.27 -13.91
C ALA A 167 2.16 -5.91 -14.54
N ILE A 168 1.68 -5.93 -15.79
CA ILE A 168 1.05 -4.81 -16.47
C ILE A 168 -0.32 -5.28 -16.95
N VAL A 169 -1.36 -4.48 -16.72
CA VAL A 169 -2.71 -4.73 -17.24
C VAL A 169 -3.23 -3.42 -17.83
N VAL A 170 -3.70 -3.48 -19.07
CA VAL A 170 -4.24 -2.34 -19.80
C VAL A 170 -5.73 -2.56 -20.05
N VAL A 171 -6.55 -1.64 -19.55
CA VAL A 171 -8.00 -1.62 -19.76
C VAL A 171 -8.34 -0.44 -20.64
N HIS A 172 -9.04 -0.69 -21.74
CA HIS A 172 -9.56 0.33 -22.63
C HIS A 172 -10.99 -0.05 -23.05
N GLY A 173 -11.90 0.93 -23.11
CA GLY A 173 -13.30 0.66 -23.40
C GLY A 173 -13.96 -0.30 -22.41
N GLY A 174 -13.54 -0.26 -21.14
CA GLY A 174 -14.07 -1.15 -20.09
C GLY A 174 -13.64 -2.62 -20.21
N ARG A 175 -12.64 -2.96 -21.02
CA ARG A 175 -12.13 -4.33 -21.23
C ARG A 175 -10.62 -4.39 -21.09
N ILE A 176 -10.09 -5.49 -20.55
CA ILE A 176 -8.66 -5.75 -20.65
C ILE A 176 -8.31 -6.04 -22.10
N ILE A 177 -7.48 -5.17 -22.68
CA ILE A 177 -7.00 -5.31 -24.06
C ILE A 177 -5.57 -5.89 -24.13
N ALA A 178 -4.79 -5.80 -23.05
CA ALA A 178 -3.46 -6.38 -22.99
C ALA A 178 -3.04 -6.60 -21.55
N GLU A 179 -2.22 -7.63 -21.34
CA GLU A 179 -1.60 -7.90 -20.05
C GLU A 179 -0.23 -8.58 -20.23
N ARG A 180 0.69 -8.27 -19.33
CA ARG A 180 2.04 -8.84 -19.31
C ARG A 180 2.42 -9.15 -17.85
N TYR A 181 3.05 -10.28 -17.65
CA TYR A 181 3.51 -10.73 -16.34
C TYR A 181 5.00 -11.05 -16.40
N GLY A 182 5.71 -10.71 -15.32
CA GLY A 182 7.10 -11.09 -15.11
C GLY A 182 7.22 -12.57 -14.77
N ASP A 183 8.44 -13.07 -14.79
CA ASP A 183 8.73 -14.45 -14.39
C ASP A 183 8.20 -14.72 -12.97
N ASP A 184 7.65 -15.90 -12.74
CA ASP A 184 7.02 -16.34 -11.47
C ASP A 184 5.74 -15.58 -11.06
N PHE A 185 5.19 -14.74 -11.93
CA PHE A 185 3.93 -14.02 -11.70
C PHE A 185 2.91 -14.32 -12.80
N GLY A 186 1.63 -14.17 -12.47
CA GLY A 186 0.54 -14.44 -13.41
C GLY A 186 -0.75 -13.72 -13.01
N PRO A 187 -1.81 -13.90 -13.82
CA PRO A 187 -3.09 -13.22 -13.61
C PRO A 187 -3.75 -13.54 -12.27
N GLN A 188 -3.37 -14.64 -11.63
CA GLN A 188 -3.90 -15.09 -10.34
C GLN A 188 -2.99 -14.74 -9.15
N THR A 189 -1.82 -14.09 -9.38
CA THR A 189 -0.89 -13.76 -8.30
C THR A 189 -1.31 -12.46 -7.62
N PRO A 190 -1.73 -12.49 -6.33
CA PRO A 190 -1.98 -11.27 -5.58
C PRO A 190 -0.68 -10.51 -5.30
N LEU A 191 -0.68 -9.23 -5.57
CA LEU A 191 0.44 -8.32 -5.38
C LEU A 191 0.10 -7.22 -4.40
N LEU A 192 1.09 -6.84 -3.57
CA LEU A 192 0.95 -5.79 -2.58
C LEU A 192 0.82 -4.43 -3.25
N GLY A 193 -0.26 -3.72 -2.94
CA GLY A 193 -0.52 -2.38 -3.48
C GLY A 193 0.22 -1.25 -2.77
N TRP A 194 0.75 -1.51 -1.56
CA TRP A 194 1.31 -0.46 -0.73
C TRP A 194 0.35 0.74 -0.64
N SER A 195 0.83 1.96 -0.84
CA SER A 195 0.03 3.17 -0.69
C SER A 195 -1.15 3.34 -1.66
N MET A 196 -1.30 2.50 -2.68
CA MET A 196 -2.54 2.43 -3.45
C MET A 196 -3.75 2.07 -2.56
N THR A 197 -3.50 1.38 -1.44
CA THR A 197 -4.49 1.06 -0.40
C THR A 197 -5.17 2.32 0.18
N LYS A 198 -4.49 3.47 0.18
CA LYS A 198 -5.06 4.74 0.65
C LYS A 198 -6.30 5.14 -0.16
N THR A 199 -6.23 5.00 -1.48
CA THR A 199 -7.39 5.29 -2.35
C THR A 199 -8.55 4.32 -2.11
N VAL A 200 -8.24 3.04 -1.82
CA VAL A 200 -9.26 2.06 -1.41
C VAL A 200 -9.91 2.47 -0.09
N THR A 201 -9.15 2.94 0.88
CA THR A 201 -9.68 3.46 2.16
C THR A 201 -10.60 4.66 1.93
N ALA A 202 -10.24 5.58 1.03
CA ALA A 202 -11.11 6.69 0.65
C ALA A 202 -12.41 6.20 -0.02
N ALA A 203 -12.34 5.19 -0.89
CA ALA A 203 -13.53 4.60 -1.50
C ALA A 203 -14.44 3.91 -0.46
N ILE A 204 -13.88 3.21 0.54
CA ILE A 204 -14.66 2.62 1.65
C ILE A 204 -15.38 3.74 2.43
N LEU A 205 -14.70 4.84 2.75
CA LEU A 205 -15.32 6.01 3.36
C LEU A 205 -16.42 6.60 2.46
N GLY A 206 -16.17 6.67 1.14
CA GLY A 206 -17.14 7.10 0.15
C GLY A 206 -18.44 6.29 0.19
N THR A 207 -18.37 4.96 0.40
CA THR A 207 -19.59 4.16 0.56
C THR A 207 -20.40 4.57 1.78
N LEU A 208 -19.75 4.94 2.88
CA LEU A 208 -20.41 5.40 4.11
C LEU A 208 -20.96 6.83 3.98
N VAL A 209 -20.28 7.69 3.23
CA VAL A 209 -20.79 9.03 2.91
C VAL A 209 -22.04 8.91 2.04
N LYS A 210 -22.05 8.03 1.05
CA LYS A 210 -23.22 7.74 0.21
C LYS A 210 -24.41 7.27 1.04
N ASP A 211 -24.16 6.43 2.03
CA ASP A 211 -25.21 5.87 2.90
C ASP A 211 -25.62 6.85 4.03
N GLY A 212 -25.06 8.07 4.08
CA GLY A 212 -25.33 9.09 5.09
C GLY A 212 -24.84 8.73 6.50
N ARG A 213 -23.95 7.75 6.61
CA ARG A 213 -23.39 7.29 7.89
C ARG A 213 -22.20 8.10 8.36
N LEU A 214 -21.50 8.71 7.41
CA LEU A 214 -20.41 9.65 7.63
C LEU A 214 -20.63 10.90 6.78
N SER A 215 -20.08 12.03 7.25
CA SER A 215 -20.03 13.30 6.51
C SER A 215 -18.57 13.74 6.39
N LEU A 216 -18.20 14.36 5.28
CA LEU A 216 -16.85 14.83 5.02
C LEU A 216 -16.41 15.96 5.96
N ASP A 217 -17.35 16.75 6.45
CA ASP A 217 -17.14 17.82 7.42
C ASP A 217 -17.15 17.34 8.87
N ARG A 218 -17.35 16.03 9.12
CA ARG A 218 -17.35 15.46 10.47
C ARG A 218 -16.01 15.72 11.16
N THR A 219 -16.08 16.28 12.36
CA THR A 219 -15.00 16.52 13.33
C THR A 219 -15.18 15.64 14.57
N GLY A 220 -14.36 15.84 15.61
CA GLY A 220 -14.41 15.03 16.82
C GLY A 220 -14.15 13.56 16.56
N LEU A 221 -13.18 13.26 15.67
CA LEU A 221 -12.92 11.91 15.16
C LEU A 221 -12.35 10.96 16.23
N PHE A 222 -11.65 11.49 17.22
CA PHE A 222 -11.02 10.73 18.30
C PHE A 222 -11.28 11.37 19.66
N ARG A 223 -11.70 10.57 20.65
CA ARG A 223 -11.91 11.05 22.02
C ARG A 223 -10.63 11.62 22.66
N SER A 224 -9.47 11.08 22.29
CA SER A 224 -8.16 11.58 22.75
C SER A 224 -7.84 12.99 22.26
N TRP A 225 -8.64 13.53 21.35
CA TRP A 225 -8.50 14.89 20.81
C TRP A 225 -9.42 15.90 21.47
N ASP A 226 -10.37 15.45 22.30
CA ASP A 226 -11.35 16.32 22.98
C ASP A 226 -10.64 17.42 23.76
N GLY A 227 -11.13 18.65 23.61
CA GLY A 227 -10.57 19.83 24.29
C GLY A 227 -9.23 20.35 23.73
N SER A 228 -8.78 19.85 22.58
CA SER A 228 -7.60 20.33 21.87
C SER A 228 -7.96 20.76 20.44
N ALA A 229 -7.06 21.52 19.78
CA ALA A 229 -7.24 21.93 18.38
C ALA A 229 -7.39 20.74 17.41
N ARG A 230 -6.96 19.53 17.80
CA ARG A 230 -7.16 18.32 17.01
C ARG A 230 -8.64 17.91 16.91
N ALA A 231 -9.49 18.34 17.85
CA ALA A 231 -10.92 18.05 17.80
C ALA A 231 -11.60 18.65 16.56
N ASP A 232 -11.04 19.72 15.99
CA ASP A 232 -11.57 20.40 14.81
C ASP A 232 -11.08 19.80 13.47
N ILE A 233 -10.18 18.80 13.52
CA ILE A 233 -9.73 18.11 12.32
C ILE A 233 -10.90 17.35 11.69
N SER A 234 -11.24 17.69 10.45
CA SER A 234 -12.34 17.09 9.70
C SER A 234 -11.92 15.84 8.93
N LEU A 235 -12.89 15.01 8.56
CA LEU A 235 -12.67 13.86 7.70
C LEU A 235 -12.09 14.29 6.33
N ALA A 236 -12.58 15.41 5.77
CA ALA A 236 -12.07 15.95 4.52
C ALA A 236 -10.60 16.35 4.62
N SER A 237 -10.20 17.07 5.68
CA SER A 237 -8.79 17.48 5.85
C SER A 237 -7.85 16.27 6.05
N MET A 238 -8.33 15.20 6.66
CA MET A 238 -7.55 13.95 6.72
C MET A 238 -7.39 13.31 5.32
N LEU A 239 -8.45 13.27 4.51
CA LEU A 239 -8.38 12.77 3.13
C LEU A 239 -7.46 13.62 2.24
N GLU A 240 -7.35 14.90 2.50
CA GLU A 240 -6.43 15.84 1.84
C GLU A 240 -4.98 15.75 2.32
N MET A 241 -4.68 14.93 3.33
CA MET A 241 -3.36 14.92 3.99
C MET A 241 -2.98 16.26 4.62
N SER A 242 -3.98 17.00 5.12
CA SER A 242 -3.83 18.34 5.72
C SER A 242 -4.32 18.40 7.16
N SER A 243 -4.19 17.30 7.90
CA SER A 243 -4.62 17.19 9.30
C SER A 243 -3.87 18.10 10.26
N GLY A 244 -2.69 18.59 9.90
CA GLY A 244 -1.81 19.37 10.79
C GLY A 244 -1.13 18.53 11.88
N LEU A 245 -1.23 17.21 11.82
CA LEU A 245 -0.49 16.32 12.72
C LEU A 245 0.96 16.16 12.22
N ALA A 246 1.90 16.25 13.14
CA ALA A 246 3.32 15.99 12.83
C ALA A 246 3.49 14.52 12.41
N TRP A 247 4.17 14.29 11.29
CA TRP A 247 4.40 12.96 10.77
C TRP A 247 5.65 12.89 9.89
N ASN A 248 6.46 11.86 10.09
CA ASN A 248 7.60 11.54 9.26
C ASN A 248 7.35 10.25 8.46
N GLU A 249 7.13 10.38 7.15
CA GLU A 249 6.89 9.26 6.23
C GLU A 249 8.18 8.68 5.64
N GLY A 250 9.36 9.03 6.14
CA GLY A 250 10.65 8.58 5.60
C GLY A 250 10.89 7.07 5.80
N TYR A 251 11.24 6.36 4.72
CA TYR A 251 11.65 4.96 4.75
C TYR A 251 13.18 4.83 4.84
N GLY A 252 13.67 3.66 5.29
CA GLY A 252 15.11 3.38 5.43
C GLY A 252 15.71 3.76 6.78
N THR A 253 14.93 4.41 7.66
CA THR A 253 15.31 4.75 9.05
C THR A 253 14.17 4.38 10.00
N VAL A 254 14.37 4.61 11.31
CA VAL A 254 13.27 4.54 12.29
C VAL A 254 12.54 5.88 12.28
N SER A 255 11.50 5.97 11.47
CA SER A 255 10.61 7.10 11.31
C SER A 255 9.22 6.80 11.88
N ASP A 256 8.27 7.74 11.78
CA ASP A 256 6.91 7.48 12.26
C ASP A 256 6.23 6.35 11.50
N VAL A 257 6.37 6.31 10.17
CA VAL A 257 5.76 5.26 9.35
C VAL A 257 6.36 3.89 9.64
N THR A 258 7.69 3.77 9.72
CA THR A 258 8.35 2.47 9.96
C THR A 258 8.12 1.99 11.40
N ARG A 259 8.06 2.92 12.35
CA ARG A 259 7.69 2.63 13.73
C ARG A 259 6.25 2.13 13.81
N MET A 260 5.31 2.85 13.21
CA MET A 260 3.90 2.46 13.19
C MET A 260 3.71 1.06 12.59
N LEU A 261 4.26 0.81 11.40
CA LEU A 261 4.02 -0.43 10.66
C LEU A 261 4.67 -1.67 11.31
N TYR A 262 5.76 -1.48 12.08
CA TYR A 262 6.59 -2.61 12.51
C TYR A 262 6.86 -2.67 14.01
N LEU A 263 6.56 -1.63 14.79
CA LEU A 263 6.82 -1.60 16.23
C LEU A 263 5.59 -1.33 17.09
N GLU A 264 4.50 -0.82 16.49
CA GLU A 264 3.31 -0.44 17.26
C GLU A 264 2.17 -1.47 17.03
N PRO A 265 1.60 -2.04 18.09
CA PRO A 265 0.50 -3.00 17.96
C PRO A 265 -0.82 -2.34 17.58
N ASP A 266 -1.07 -1.09 18.01
CA ASP A 266 -2.22 -0.25 17.67
C ASP A 266 -1.75 0.95 16.86
N MET A 267 -1.78 0.78 15.54
CA MET A 267 -1.27 1.77 14.59
C MET A 267 -2.11 3.04 14.59
N ALA A 268 -3.44 2.93 14.76
CA ALA A 268 -4.33 4.08 14.76
C ALA A 268 -4.14 4.92 16.03
N ALA A 269 -4.03 4.30 17.21
CA ALA A 269 -3.76 5.01 18.46
C ALA A 269 -2.39 5.71 18.41
N TYR A 270 -1.35 5.04 17.86
CA TYR A 270 -0.05 5.66 17.67
C TYR A 270 -0.12 6.90 16.78
N ALA A 271 -0.78 6.82 15.64
CA ALA A 271 -0.93 7.95 14.72
C ALA A 271 -1.76 9.08 15.36
N ALA A 272 -2.85 8.77 16.07
CA ALA A 272 -3.69 9.74 16.77
C ALA A 272 -2.98 10.44 17.94
N SER A 273 -1.90 9.84 18.48
CA SER A 273 -1.09 10.43 19.55
C SER A 273 -0.15 11.54 19.08
N LYS A 274 0.02 11.72 17.78
CA LYS A 274 0.98 12.69 17.23
C LYS A 274 0.64 14.13 17.61
N PRO A 275 1.66 14.97 17.82
CA PRO A 275 1.46 16.38 18.11
C PRO A 275 0.72 17.09 16.98
N TYR A 276 -0.12 18.06 17.34
CA TYR A 276 -0.68 19.00 16.38
C TYR A 276 0.32 20.13 16.15
N ASP A 277 0.88 20.20 14.98
CA ASP A 277 1.86 21.20 14.56
C ASP A 277 1.63 21.54 13.07
N PRO A 278 0.58 22.34 12.77
CA PRO A 278 0.21 22.62 11.38
C PRO A 278 1.21 23.50 10.63
N GLU A 279 2.17 24.12 11.33
CA GLU A 279 3.17 25.00 10.72
C GLU A 279 4.49 24.28 10.46
N ASN A 280 4.92 23.39 11.38
CA ASN A 280 6.24 22.76 11.32
C ASN A 280 6.18 21.23 11.30
N GLY A 281 5.00 20.64 11.44
CA GLY A 281 4.82 19.19 11.52
C GLY A 281 5.13 18.45 10.21
N ASN A 282 5.33 19.18 9.11
CA ASN A 282 5.80 18.64 7.83
C ASN A 282 7.31 18.88 7.70
N PRO A 283 8.16 17.84 7.82
CA PRO A 283 9.61 17.98 7.68
C PRO A 283 10.07 18.39 6.27
N ASP A 284 9.16 18.31 5.27
CA ASP A 284 9.48 18.53 3.87
C ASP A 284 9.09 19.92 3.33
N GLY A 285 8.49 20.84 4.13
CA GLY A 285 8.25 22.19 3.63
C GLY A 285 7.07 22.98 4.21
N ASP A 286 6.79 24.09 3.58
CA ASP A 286 5.97 25.21 4.04
C ASP A 286 4.45 25.04 3.91
N SER A 287 3.95 23.87 3.52
CA SER A 287 2.52 23.65 3.34
C SER A 287 1.91 22.78 4.44
N ARG A 288 0.61 22.95 4.69
CA ARG A 288 -0.15 22.07 5.57
C ARG A 288 -0.26 20.63 5.04
N PHE A 289 0.10 20.40 3.79
CA PHE A 289 0.13 19.08 3.20
C PHE A 289 1.27 18.26 3.81
N ASN A 290 0.91 17.17 4.49
CA ASN A 290 1.86 16.22 5.04
C ASN A 290 1.38 14.80 4.73
N TYR A 291 1.98 14.18 3.70
CA TYR A 291 1.63 12.82 3.32
C TYR A 291 1.91 11.85 4.47
N SER A 292 0.86 11.16 4.92
CA SER A 292 0.89 10.39 6.17
C SER A 292 0.18 9.04 6.03
N SER A 293 0.93 7.96 6.18
CA SER A 293 0.34 6.62 6.35
C SER A 293 -0.47 6.51 7.64
N GLY A 294 -0.06 7.22 8.70
CA GLY A 294 -0.82 7.29 9.96
C GLY A 294 -2.22 7.84 9.77
N THR A 295 -2.35 8.89 8.96
CA THR A 295 -3.67 9.46 8.64
C THR A 295 -4.59 8.42 8.01
N SER A 296 -4.11 7.60 7.09
CA SER A 296 -4.95 6.60 6.43
C SER A 296 -5.32 5.42 7.33
N VAL A 297 -4.46 5.06 8.29
CA VAL A 297 -4.82 4.05 9.31
C VAL A 297 -5.84 4.62 10.30
N MET A 298 -5.70 5.88 10.72
CA MET A 298 -6.73 6.56 11.52
C MET A 298 -8.08 6.61 10.81
N LEU A 299 -8.09 6.85 9.49
CA LEU A 299 -9.31 6.80 8.67
C LEU A 299 -9.93 5.40 8.67
N SER A 300 -9.10 4.34 8.71
CA SER A 300 -9.62 2.97 8.88
C SER A 300 -10.32 2.78 10.22
N ASP A 301 -9.74 3.24 11.32
CA ASP A 301 -10.39 3.21 12.64
C ASP A 301 -11.72 4.01 12.64
N VAL A 302 -11.75 5.18 11.99
CA VAL A 302 -12.96 6.02 11.88
C VAL A 302 -14.08 5.27 11.16
N TRP A 303 -13.83 4.68 9.98
CA TRP A 303 -14.88 3.98 9.26
C TRP A 303 -15.29 2.67 9.95
N MET A 304 -14.34 1.95 10.58
CA MET A 304 -14.65 0.71 11.32
C MET A 304 -15.61 0.95 12.46
N ARG A 305 -15.46 2.06 13.19
CA ARG A 305 -16.38 2.45 14.27
C ARG A 305 -17.75 2.92 13.77
N ALA A 306 -17.88 3.24 12.49
CA ALA A 306 -19.15 3.67 11.89
C ALA A 306 -20.01 2.50 11.39
N VAL A 307 -19.55 1.24 11.52
CA VAL A 307 -20.25 0.06 11.01
C VAL A 307 -20.39 -1.02 12.07
N GLU A 308 -21.44 -1.86 11.96
CA GLU A 308 -21.72 -2.93 12.95
C GLU A 308 -20.80 -4.16 12.76
N ALA A 309 -20.40 -4.45 11.52
CA ALA A 309 -19.57 -5.60 11.17
C ALA A 309 -18.33 -5.13 10.40
N PRO A 310 -17.36 -4.46 11.08
CA PRO A 310 -16.25 -3.80 10.41
C PRO A 310 -15.35 -4.79 9.64
N VAL A 311 -15.13 -5.98 10.16
CA VAL A 311 -14.23 -6.96 9.55
C VAL A 311 -14.70 -7.39 8.15
N SER A 312 -16.00 -7.55 7.93
CA SER A 312 -16.55 -7.95 6.62
C SER A 312 -16.96 -6.77 5.73
N TYR A 313 -17.00 -5.56 6.27
CA TYR A 313 -17.54 -4.40 5.56
C TYR A 313 -16.85 -4.09 4.23
N PRO A 314 -15.52 -4.09 4.11
CA PRO A 314 -14.84 -3.79 2.85
C PRO A 314 -15.27 -4.71 1.71
N TRP A 315 -15.45 -6.00 1.99
CA TRP A 315 -15.90 -6.96 0.98
C TRP A 315 -17.33 -6.69 0.59
N ARG A 316 -18.23 -6.63 1.55
CA ARG A 316 -19.67 -6.42 1.27
C ARG A 316 -19.96 -5.09 0.56
N ALA A 317 -19.27 -4.02 0.95
CA ALA A 317 -19.54 -2.68 0.44
C ALA A 317 -18.80 -2.35 -0.88
N LEU A 318 -17.62 -2.96 -1.10
CA LEU A 318 -16.75 -2.58 -2.21
C LEU A 318 -16.23 -3.77 -3.02
N PHE A 319 -15.51 -4.73 -2.40
CA PHE A 319 -14.76 -5.73 -3.16
C PHE A 319 -15.66 -6.77 -3.84
N ASP A 320 -16.66 -7.33 -3.14
CA ASP A 320 -17.60 -8.32 -3.71
C ASP A 320 -18.46 -7.70 -4.83
N PRO A 321 -19.03 -6.48 -4.68
CA PRO A 321 -19.71 -5.80 -5.79
C PRO A 321 -18.85 -5.59 -7.02
N LEU A 322 -17.54 -5.33 -6.85
CA LEU A 322 -16.59 -5.15 -7.94
C LEU A 322 -16.12 -6.47 -8.55
N GLY A 323 -16.35 -7.61 -7.89
CA GLY A 323 -15.79 -8.90 -8.29
C GLY A 323 -14.30 -9.04 -7.97
N MET A 324 -13.76 -8.26 -7.01
CA MET A 324 -12.36 -8.32 -6.57
C MET A 324 -12.15 -9.51 -5.64
N SER A 325 -12.26 -10.73 -6.17
CA SER A 325 -12.24 -11.97 -5.40
C SER A 325 -10.87 -12.25 -4.74
N SER A 326 -9.79 -11.71 -5.27
CA SER A 326 -8.44 -11.88 -4.72
C SER A 326 -8.10 -10.87 -3.61
N ALA A 327 -8.96 -9.89 -3.34
CA ALA A 327 -8.70 -8.84 -2.37
C ALA A 327 -8.45 -9.42 -0.97
N THR A 328 -7.27 -9.16 -0.44
CA THR A 328 -6.87 -9.44 0.94
C THR A 328 -6.48 -8.12 1.58
N PHE A 329 -7.16 -7.74 2.65
CA PHE A 329 -6.93 -6.48 3.34
C PHE A 329 -6.49 -6.78 4.77
N GLU A 330 -5.26 -6.41 5.12
CA GLU A 330 -4.62 -6.85 6.34
C GLU A 330 -4.82 -5.87 7.48
N MET A 331 -4.78 -6.40 8.70
CA MET A 331 -4.99 -5.64 9.93
C MET A 331 -3.70 -5.55 10.76
N ASP A 332 -3.63 -4.57 11.64
CA ASP A 332 -2.64 -4.52 12.72
C ASP A 332 -2.97 -5.52 13.86
N ALA A 333 -2.16 -5.54 14.90
CA ALA A 333 -2.36 -6.44 16.03
C ALA A 333 -3.62 -6.06 16.86
N ALA A 334 -4.01 -4.79 16.88
CA ALA A 334 -5.21 -4.31 17.54
C ALA A 334 -6.51 -4.59 16.76
N GLY A 335 -6.39 -5.07 15.51
CA GLY A 335 -7.55 -5.39 14.67
C GLY A 335 -8.04 -4.24 13.81
N THR A 336 -7.24 -3.19 13.63
CA THR A 336 -7.53 -2.09 12.70
C THR A 336 -6.96 -2.41 11.32
N PHE A 337 -7.74 -2.21 10.25
CA PHE A 337 -7.24 -2.37 8.89
C PHE A 337 -6.13 -1.36 8.60
N VAL A 338 -5.00 -1.85 8.07
CA VAL A 338 -3.85 -1.01 7.72
C VAL A 338 -4.12 -0.31 6.39
N GLY A 339 -5.08 0.60 6.40
CA GLY A 339 -5.63 1.28 5.22
C GLY A 339 -4.66 2.21 4.49
N SER A 340 -3.44 2.29 4.98
CA SER A 340 -2.35 3.01 4.32
C SER A 340 -1.55 2.16 3.35
N SER A 341 -1.49 0.80 3.55
CA SER A 341 -0.39 0.04 2.98
C SER A 341 -0.69 -1.43 2.64
N TYR A 342 -1.51 -2.13 3.42
CA TYR A 342 -1.52 -3.59 3.39
C TYR A 342 -2.77 -4.18 2.73
N MET A 343 -2.92 -3.90 1.44
CA MET A 343 -3.89 -4.61 0.60
C MET A 343 -3.16 -5.34 -0.52
N TYR A 344 -3.48 -6.63 -0.67
CA TYR A 344 -3.08 -7.48 -1.77
C TYR A 344 -4.26 -7.72 -2.70
N ALA A 345 -4.02 -7.69 -3.99
CA ALA A 345 -4.98 -8.10 -5.00
C ALA A 345 -4.22 -8.47 -6.30
N THR A 346 -4.85 -9.26 -7.18
CA THR A 346 -4.30 -9.48 -8.51
C THR A 346 -4.28 -8.18 -9.30
N ALA A 347 -3.41 -8.08 -10.31
CA ALA A 347 -3.37 -6.91 -11.18
C ALA A 347 -4.72 -6.67 -11.88
N ARG A 348 -5.46 -7.74 -12.20
CA ARG A 348 -6.82 -7.65 -12.77
C ARG A 348 -7.83 -7.07 -11.77
N ASP A 349 -7.71 -7.38 -10.48
CA ASP A 349 -8.58 -6.78 -9.45
C ASP A 349 -8.20 -5.33 -9.15
N TRP A 350 -6.91 -4.97 -9.18
CA TRP A 350 -6.50 -3.57 -9.18
C TRP A 350 -7.04 -2.80 -10.37
N ALA A 351 -7.11 -3.45 -11.55
CA ALA A 351 -7.75 -2.88 -12.74
C ALA A 351 -9.27 -2.67 -12.55
N ARG A 352 -10.00 -3.59 -11.89
CA ARG A 352 -11.42 -3.40 -11.52
C ARG A 352 -11.60 -2.17 -10.63
N PHE A 353 -10.72 -1.98 -9.66
CA PHE A 353 -10.76 -0.80 -8.82
C PHE A 353 -10.47 0.48 -9.60
N GLY A 354 -9.46 0.47 -10.49
CA GLY A 354 -9.20 1.58 -11.42
C GLY A 354 -10.40 1.89 -12.32
N GLN A 355 -11.07 0.86 -12.83
CA GLN A 355 -12.28 1.01 -13.66
C GLN A 355 -13.46 1.58 -12.89
N LEU A 356 -13.63 1.27 -11.59
CA LEU A 356 -14.62 1.93 -10.73
C LEU A 356 -14.37 3.45 -10.67
N LEU A 357 -13.11 3.85 -10.49
CA LEU A 357 -12.75 5.28 -10.42
C LEU A 357 -12.95 5.96 -11.78
N LEU A 358 -12.57 5.30 -12.88
CA LEU A 358 -12.83 5.78 -14.24
C LEU A 358 -14.33 5.99 -14.48
N GLN A 359 -15.18 5.10 -13.98
CA GLN A 359 -16.64 5.20 -14.04
C GLN A 359 -17.23 6.09 -12.94
N ARG A 360 -16.42 6.94 -12.29
CA ARG A 360 -16.84 7.91 -11.27
C ARG A 360 -17.62 7.30 -10.10
N GLY A 361 -17.25 6.06 -9.71
CA GLY A 361 -17.88 5.35 -8.60
C GLY A 361 -19.14 4.56 -8.94
N ALA A 362 -19.51 4.49 -10.21
CA ALA A 362 -20.57 3.63 -10.69
C ALA A 362 -20.02 2.25 -11.12
N TRP A 363 -20.80 1.19 -10.91
CA TRP A 363 -20.45 -0.17 -11.30
C TRP A 363 -21.69 -0.99 -11.62
N ASN A 364 -21.73 -1.60 -12.80
CA ASN A 364 -22.87 -2.40 -13.26
C ASN A 364 -24.24 -1.70 -13.07
N GLY A 365 -24.32 -0.39 -13.42
CA GLY A 365 -25.53 0.40 -13.28
C GLY A 365 -25.88 0.81 -11.83
N ARG A 366 -25.04 0.50 -10.87
CA ARG A 366 -25.20 0.91 -9.46
C ARG A 366 -24.15 1.94 -9.07
N SER A 367 -24.54 2.98 -8.36
CA SER A 367 -23.58 3.88 -7.72
C SER A 367 -23.06 3.22 -6.44
N LEU A 368 -21.76 2.93 -6.37
CA LEU A 368 -21.09 2.47 -5.15
C LEU A 368 -20.59 3.66 -4.32
N LEU A 369 -20.19 4.76 -4.98
CA LEU A 369 -19.75 5.99 -4.34
C LEU A 369 -20.78 7.11 -4.58
N PRO A 370 -20.79 8.19 -3.77
CA PRO A 370 -21.67 9.33 -4.03
C PRO A 370 -21.40 9.94 -5.40
N SER A 371 -22.43 10.50 -6.04
CA SER A 371 -22.23 11.29 -7.25
C SER A 371 -21.25 12.45 -6.99
N GLY A 372 -20.28 12.65 -7.87
CA GLY A 372 -19.25 13.67 -7.75
C GLY A 372 -18.13 13.36 -6.73
N PHE A 373 -18.16 12.19 -6.05
CA PHE A 373 -17.16 11.87 -5.05
C PHE A 373 -15.77 11.65 -5.68
N VAL A 374 -15.70 10.96 -6.81
CA VAL A 374 -14.43 10.76 -7.51
C VAL A 374 -13.93 12.08 -8.10
N ASP A 375 -14.82 12.92 -8.61
CA ASP A 375 -14.45 14.26 -9.08
C ASP A 375 -13.86 15.09 -7.95
N TRP A 376 -14.51 15.09 -6.77
CA TRP A 376 -13.99 15.72 -5.56
C TRP A 376 -12.63 15.11 -5.12
N MET A 377 -12.45 13.81 -5.25
CA MET A 377 -11.15 13.19 -4.93
C MET A 377 -10.04 13.68 -5.87
N THR A 378 -10.34 13.92 -7.12
CA THR A 378 -9.38 14.33 -8.17
C THR A 378 -9.24 15.83 -8.35
N GLU A 379 -10.00 16.64 -7.61
CA GLU A 379 -9.71 18.07 -7.50
C GLU A 379 -8.42 18.29 -6.68
N PRO A 380 -7.56 19.25 -7.08
CA PRO A 380 -6.40 19.60 -6.30
C PRO A 380 -6.75 19.97 -4.84
N ALA A 381 -6.10 19.35 -3.88
CA ALA A 381 -6.23 19.76 -2.49
C ALA A 381 -5.50 21.08 -2.29
N SER A 382 -6.16 22.06 -1.68
CA SER A 382 -5.60 23.41 -1.51
C SER A 382 -4.27 23.40 -0.74
N ALA A 383 -4.13 22.50 0.23
CA ALA A 383 -2.90 22.33 0.99
C ALA A 383 -1.73 21.76 0.16
N SER A 384 -1.99 21.13 -0.99
CA SER A 384 -0.94 20.57 -1.86
C SER A 384 -0.44 21.54 -2.93
N GLU A 385 -1.05 22.71 -3.07
CA GLU A 385 -0.69 23.69 -4.12
C GLU A 385 0.76 24.13 -4.08
N THR A 386 1.35 24.20 -2.89
CA THR A 386 2.77 24.55 -2.70
C THR A 386 3.67 23.34 -2.56
N ALA A 387 3.09 22.17 -2.34
CA ALA A 387 3.82 20.92 -2.25
C ALA A 387 4.23 20.44 -3.65
N TRP A 388 5.50 20.16 -3.85
CA TRP A 388 5.98 19.46 -5.03
C TRP A 388 5.78 20.17 -6.39
N GLY A 389 5.64 21.50 -6.41
CA GLY A 389 5.46 22.27 -7.62
C GLY A 389 4.01 22.53 -8.02
N GLY A 390 3.06 22.38 -7.08
CA GLY A 390 1.65 22.72 -7.26
C GLY A 390 0.77 21.53 -7.67
N HIS A 391 -0.42 21.48 -7.10
CA HIS A 391 -1.54 20.59 -7.46
C HIS A 391 -1.24 19.08 -7.59
N ALA A 392 -0.20 18.58 -6.90
CA ALA A 392 0.25 17.19 -7.05
C ALA A 392 -0.65 16.15 -6.39
N TYR A 393 -1.56 16.54 -5.50
CA TYR A 393 -2.38 15.65 -4.70
C TYR A 393 -3.83 16.12 -4.59
N GLY A 394 -4.76 15.17 -4.70
CA GLY A 394 -6.18 15.38 -4.43
C GLY A 394 -6.56 14.87 -3.03
N ARG A 395 -7.56 13.98 -2.93
CA ARG A 395 -7.99 13.34 -1.68
C ARG A 395 -7.74 11.84 -1.78
N HIS A 396 -6.61 11.40 -1.24
CA HIS A 396 -6.11 10.02 -1.32
C HIS A 396 -5.88 9.53 -2.78
N VAL A 397 -5.62 10.45 -3.70
CA VAL A 397 -5.16 10.20 -5.06
C VAL A 397 -4.04 11.18 -5.43
N TRP A 398 -3.14 10.79 -6.29
CA TRP A 398 -2.10 11.63 -6.86
C TRP A 398 -2.57 12.19 -8.19
N LEU A 399 -2.29 13.47 -8.44
CA LEU A 399 -2.62 14.16 -9.68
C LEU A 399 -1.45 14.19 -10.65
N VAL A 400 -0.29 13.69 -10.22
CA VAL A 400 0.90 13.49 -11.05
C VAL A 400 1.52 12.12 -10.76
N GLY A 401 2.20 11.56 -11.73
CA GLY A 401 2.93 10.31 -11.62
C GLY A 401 4.18 10.39 -10.76
N PRO A 402 4.88 9.26 -10.58
CA PRO A 402 6.16 9.22 -9.86
C PRO A 402 7.20 10.16 -10.48
N ARG A 403 7.95 10.82 -9.60
CA ARG A 403 8.92 11.85 -10.01
C ARG A 403 10.13 11.29 -10.78
N GLY A 404 10.55 10.07 -10.52
CA GLY A 404 11.82 9.56 -11.03
C GLY A 404 12.98 10.44 -10.56
N SER A 405 13.83 10.88 -11.49
CA SER A 405 14.96 11.77 -11.25
C SER A 405 14.63 13.26 -11.36
N VAL A 406 13.38 13.63 -11.64
CA VAL A 406 12.97 15.04 -11.80
C VAL A 406 13.13 15.79 -10.47
N PRO A 407 13.76 16.97 -10.43
CA PRO A 407 13.97 17.76 -9.22
C PRO A 407 12.65 18.12 -8.52
N ARG A 408 12.74 18.39 -7.21
CA ARG A 408 11.58 18.95 -6.47
C ARG A 408 11.21 20.31 -7.04
N GLY A 409 9.91 20.57 -7.21
CA GLY A 409 9.39 21.82 -7.77
C GLY A 409 9.25 21.82 -9.29
N GLU A 410 9.72 20.77 -9.97
CA GLU A 410 9.50 20.60 -11.40
C GLU A 410 8.41 19.54 -11.65
N ASP A 411 7.69 19.70 -12.76
CA ASP A 411 6.61 18.79 -13.15
C ASP A 411 7.21 17.46 -13.63
N PRO A 412 6.90 16.34 -12.95
CA PRO A 412 7.40 15.02 -13.35
C PRO A 412 6.77 14.49 -14.65
N GLU A 413 5.75 15.15 -15.17
CA GLU A 413 5.04 14.76 -16.38
C GLU A 413 5.39 15.65 -17.60
N ALA A 414 6.19 16.70 -17.42
CA ALA A 414 6.54 17.64 -18.48
C ALA A 414 7.20 17.01 -19.74
N ALA A 415 7.81 15.83 -19.60
CA ALA A 415 8.42 15.10 -20.71
C ALA A 415 7.46 14.15 -21.46
N PHE A 416 6.21 14.05 -21.01
CA PHE A 416 5.22 13.09 -21.50
C PHE A 416 3.96 13.82 -21.98
N ASP A 417 3.28 13.28 -22.97
CA ASP A 417 2.03 13.83 -23.51
C ASP A 417 0.81 13.13 -22.88
N LEU A 418 0.62 13.37 -21.58
CA LEU A 418 -0.48 12.78 -20.84
C LEU A 418 -1.69 13.73 -20.82
N PRO A 419 -2.94 13.22 -20.97
CA PRO A 419 -4.14 14.03 -20.80
C PRO A 419 -4.21 14.70 -19.42
N ALA A 420 -4.73 15.93 -19.37
CA ALA A 420 -4.80 16.73 -18.15
C ALA A 420 -5.68 16.16 -17.03
N ASP A 421 -6.56 15.21 -17.36
CA ASP A 421 -7.43 14.51 -16.42
C ASP A 421 -6.82 13.17 -15.92
N THR A 422 -5.53 12.96 -16.19
CA THR A 422 -4.79 11.79 -15.68
C THR A 422 -4.62 11.88 -14.17
N PHE A 423 -4.93 10.79 -13.47
CA PHE A 423 -4.62 10.66 -12.04
C PHE A 423 -4.13 9.26 -11.69
N TRP A 424 -3.53 9.15 -10.50
CA TRP A 424 -2.72 8.00 -10.15
C TRP A 424 -3.03 7.49 -8.74
N LEU A 425 -3.10 6.18 -8.61
CA LEU A 425 -2.84 5.50 -7.36
C LEU A 425 -1.35 5.12 -7.38
N ARG A 426 -0.62 5.48 -6.33
CA ARG A 426 0.82 5.24 -6.26
C ARG A 426 1.17 4.47 -5.00
N GLY A 427 1.92 3.40 -5.15
CA GLY A 427 2.44 2.58 -4.06
C GLY A 427 3.96 2.56 -4.01
N HIS A 428 4.50 2.22 -2.86
CA HIS A 428 5.93 2.06 -2.65
C HIS A 428 6.52 1.08 -3.67
N ASP A 429 7.77 1.29 -4.06
CA ASP A 429 8.50 0.45 -5.02
C ASP A 429 7.81 0.29 -6.38
N GLY A 430 7.16 1.35 -6.87
CA GLY A 430 6.72 1.45 -8.27
C GLY A 430 5.38 0.79 -8.58
N GLN A 431 4.51 0.58 -7.60
CA GLN A 431 3.13 0.18 -7.85
C GLN A 431 2.33 1.37 -8.38
N THR A 432 1.61 1.21 -9.47
CA THR A 432 0.71 2.24 -9.99
C THR A 432 -0.57 1.67 -10.58
N VAL A 433 -1.67 2.41 -10.40
CA VAL A 433 -2.86 2.36 -11.22
C VAL A 433 -3.06 3.76 -11.78
N THR A 434 -2.98 3.92 -13.09
CA THR A 434 -3.22 5.17 -13.79
C THR A 434 -4.60 5.15 -14.37
N VAL A 435 -5.35 6.22 -14.20
CA VAL A 435 -6.72 6.38 -14.72
C VAL A 435 -6.77 7.63 -15.57
N ILE A 436 -7.27 7.51 -16.80
CA ILE A 436 -7.40 8.59 -17.78
C ILE A 436 -8.82 8.61 -18.31
N PRO A 437 -9.74 9.37 -17.68
CA PRO A 437 -11.15 9.38 -18.05
C PRO A 437 -11.40 9.79 -19.50
N SER A 438 -10.71 10.82 -20.02
CA SER A 438 -10.84 11.29 -21.40
C SER A 438 -10.41 10.28 -22.47
N ARG A 439 -9.71 9.20 -22.06
CA ARG A 439 -9.24 8.14 -22.95
C ARG A 439 -9.91 6.79 -22.67
N ASP A 440 -10.84 6.73 -21.72
CA ASP A 440 -11.43 5.47 -21.25
C ASP A 440 -10.35 4.40 -20.95
N LEU A 441 -9.26 4.84 -20.31
CA LEU A 441 -8.04 4.06 -20.13
C LEU A 441 -7.68 3.88 -18.66
N VAL A 442 -7.41 2.62 -18.28
CA VAL A 442 -6.76 2.28 -17.01
C VAL A 442 -5.51 1.46 -17.27
N VAL A 443 -4.39 1.86 -16.69
CA VAL A 443 -3.12 1.14 -16.77
C VAL A 443 -2.68 0.75 -15.37
N VAL A 444 -2.60 -0.54 -15.11
CA VAL A 444 -2.03 -1.09 -13.88
C VAL A 444 -0.59 -1.51 -14.16
N ARG A 445 0.34 -1.04 -13.36
CA ARG A 445 1.70 -1.54 -13.35
C ARG A 445 2.09 -1.92 -11.93
N MET A 446 2.38 -3.18 -11.70
CA MET A 446 2.85 -3.74 -10.43
C MET A 446 4.28 -4.21 -10.58
N GLY A 447 5.08 -4.05 -9.53
CA GLY A 447 6.47 -4.48 -9.58
C GLY A 447 7.20 -4.29 -8.26
N LEU A 448 8.51 -4.39 -8.29
CA LEU A 448 9.37 -4.02 -7.18
C LEU A 448 10.53 -3.21 -7.75
N THR A 449 10.29 -1.91 -7.81
CA THR A 449 11.17 -0.93 -8.44
C THR A 449 11.45 0.20 -7.44
N PRO A 450 12.48 0.07 -6.60
CA PRO A 450 12.87 1.09 -5.65
C PRO A 450 13.09 2.45 -6.32
N SER A 451 12.84 3.53 -5.58
CA SER A 451 12.88 4.90 -6.10
C SER A 451 14.24 5.32 -6.66
N ASP A 452 15.34 4.71 -6.19
CA ASP A 452 16.70 4.95 -6.69
C ASP A 452 16.92 4.43 -8.13
N ARG A 453 16.00 3.61 -8.65
CA ARG A 453 15.99 3.20 -10.06
C ARG A 453 15.44 4.28 -11.00
N ASN A 454 14.87 5.35 -10.47
CA ASN A 454 14.35 6.50 -11.22
C ASN A 454 13.34 6.12 -12.32
N TYR A 455 12.63 5.01 -12.16
CA TYR A 455 11.64 4.58 -13.12
C TYR A 455 10.40 5.48 -13.11
N GLN A 456 9.94 5.86 -14.30
CA GLN A 456 8.74 6.67 -14.50
C GLN A 456 7.73 5.89 -15.36
N PRO A 457 6.66 5.34 -14.77
CA PRO A 457 5.60 4.63 -15.52
C PRO A 457 4.85 5.54 -16.50
N GLN A 458 5.03 6.85 -16.41
CA GLN A 458 4.51 7.83 -17.38
C GLN A 458 4.92 7.47 -18.82
N GLY A 459 6.13 6.96 -19.04
CA GLY A 459 6.59 6.53 -20.36
C GLY A 459 5.76 5.38 -20.95
N LEU A 460 5.38 4.40 -20.12
CA LEU A 460 4.46 3.32 -20.52
C LEU A 460 3.08 3.89 -20.87
N VAL A 461 2.55 4.76 -20.02
CA VAL A 461 1.22 5.35 -20.21
C VAL A 461 1.17 6.23 -21.45
N ASP A 462 2.17 7.07 -21.68
CA ASP A 462 2.30 7.94 -22.85
C ASP A 462 2.34 7.12 -24.16
N ALA A 463 3.14 6.04 -24.19
CA ALA A 463 3.20 5.14 -25.34
C ALA A 463 1.83 4.49 -25.63
N LEU A 464 1.10 4.04 -24.58
CA LEU A 464 -0.23 3.47 -24.73
C LEU A 464 -1.26 4.50 -25.20
N VAL A 465 -1.25 5.73 -24.66
CA VAL A 465 -2.12 6.82 -25.09
C VAL A 465 -1.92 7.11 -26.58
N LYS A 466 -0.68 7.18 -27.05
CA LYS A 466 -0.35 7.44 -28.46
C LYS A 466 -0.80 6.29 -29.38
N ALA A 467 -0.55 5.04 -28.97
CA ALA A 467 -0.95 3.88 -29.76
C ALA A 467 -2.48 3.76 -29.91
N LEU A 468 -3.22 4.07 -28.82
CA LEU A 468 -4.69 4.01 -28.82
C LEU A 468 -5.35 5.21 -29.52
N ALA A 469 -4.68 6.37 -29.64
CA ALA A 469 -5.19 7.51 -30.37
C ALA A 469 -5.23 7.28 -31.90
N GLY A 470 -4.49 6.31 -32.40
CA GLY A 470 -4.46 5.94 -33.82
C GLY A 470 -5.52 4.89 -34.24
N GLN A 471 -6.25 4.34 -33.28
CA GLN A 471 -7.30 3.33 -33.49
C GLN A 471 -8.70 3.95 -33.43
#